data_07f1706df6d42021c12e070d9a3fb7ee
#
_entry.id   07f1706df6d42021c12e070d9a3fb7ee
#
_cell.length_a   1.000
_cell.length_b   1.000
_cell.length_c   1.000
_cell.angle_alpha   90.00
_cell.angle_beta   90.00
_cell.angle_gamma   90.00
#
_symmetry.space_group_name_H-M   'P 1'
#
loop_
_entity.id
_entity.type
_entity.pdbx_description
1 polymer ?
#
loop_
_entity_poly.entity_id
_entity_poly.type
_entity_poly.pdbx_seq_one_letter_code
_entity_poly.pdbx_strand_id
1 'polypeptide(L)'
;MLKYKKIVLADDDADDRQIFEEILREIDPEAEVVNAENGLEMVALLDKMPDDQLPDIIILDQNMPKMTGKESLIFLKESPRYCNISTIVYSTYQVQDFYQECLELGAQDVVAKPDTMQAYREMIEQFLVAH
;
A
#
# COMPACT_ATOMS: atom_id res chain seq x y z
N MET A 1 15.99 -6.11 6.95
CA MET A 1 14.85 -7.01 7.20
C MET A 1 13.55 -6.23 7.18
N LEU A 2 12.53 -6.76 6.54
CA LEU A 2 11.23 -6.10 6.47
C LEU A 2 10.48 -6.20 7.79
N LYS A 3 9.74 -5.14 8.15
CA LYS A 3 8.82 -5.13 9.29
C LYS A 3 7.60 -6.00 9.00
N TYR A 4 7.22 -6.10 7.73
CA TYR A 4 5.98 -6.71 7.27
C TYR A 4 6.31 -7.88 6.36
N LYS A 5 5.65 -9.01 6.56
CA LYS A 5 5.89 -10.22 5.77
C LYS A 5 4.97 -10.34 4.58
N LYS A 6 3.73 -9.86 4.72
CA LYS A 6 2.75 -9.91 3.65
C LYS A 6 2.26 -8.50 3.35
N ILE A 7 2.42 -8.09 2.11
CA ILE A 7 2.13 -6.73 1.64
C ILE A 7 1.14 -6.82 0.48
N VAL A 8 0.09 -6.02 0.53
CA VAL A 8 -0.79 -5.81 -0.62
C VAL A 8 -0.46 -4.44 -1.20
N LEU A 9 -0.19 -4.41 -2.51
CA LEU A 9 0.07 -3.18 -3.25
C LEU A 9 -1.03 -2.99 -4.28
N ALA A 10 -1.78 -1.90 -4.16
CA ALA A 10 -2.78 -1.50 -5.14
C ALA A 10 -2.22 -0.31 -5.94
N ASP A 11 -1.93 -0.53 -7.20
CA ASP A 11 -1.33 0.46 -8.10
C ASP A 11 -1.71 0.06 -9.52
N ASP A 12 -2.22 0.99 -10.32
CA ASP A 12 -2.66 0.70 -11.68
C ASP A 12 -1.53 0.58 -12.69
N ASP A 13 -0.31 0.98 -12.33
CA ASP A 13 0.85 0.93 -13.22
C ASP A 13 1.64 -0.36 -13.03
N ALA A 14 1.64 -1.22 -14.04
CA ALA A 14 2.31 -2.51 -13.99
C ALA A 14 3.83 -2.38 -13.79
N ASP A 15 4.45 -1.36 -14.39
CA ASP A 15 5.88 -1.15 -14.26
C ASP A 15 6.25 -0.75 -12.84
N ASP A 16 5.43 0.09 -12.21
CA ASP A 16 5.63 0.50 -10.82
C ASP A 16 5.49 -0.68 -9.87
N ARG A 17 4.49 -1.54 -10.10
CA ARG A 17 4.32 -2.76 -9.30
C ARG A 17 5.53 -3.67 -9.41
N GLN A 18 6.07 -3.82 -10.62
CA GLN A 18 7.25 -4.66 -10.85
C GLN A 18 8.47 -4.13 -10.13
N ILE A 19 8.73 -2.82 -10.22
CA ILE A 19 9.86 -2.19 -9.52
C ILE A 19 9.77 -2.42 -8.01
N PHE A 20 8.59 -2.19 -7.45
CA PHE A 20 8.36 -2.38 -6.02
C PHE A 20 8.67 -3.84 -5.59
N GLU A 21 8.12 -4.79 -6.34
CA GLU A 21 8.32 -6.21 -6.03
C GLU A 21 9.77 -6.63 -6.14
N GLU A 22 10.48 -6.18 -7.17
CA GLU A 22 11.90 -6.49 -7.35
C GLU A 22 12.75 -6.00 -6.19
N ILE A 23 12.50 -4.76 -5.74
CA ILE A 23 13.25 -4.19 -4.61
C ILE A 23 12.95 -4.94 -3.32
N LEU A 24 11.68 -5.27 -3.08
CA LEU A 24 11.32 -6.04 -1.90
C LEU A 24 12.01 -7.40 -1.86
N ARG A 25 12.07 -8.10 -3.00
CA ARG A 25 12.71 -9.41 -3.07
C ARG A 25 14.20 -9.34 -2.87
N GLU A 26 14.84 -8.23 -3.23
CA GLU A 26 16.27 -8.03 -2.93
C GLU A 26 16.49 -7.90 -1.42
N ILE A 27 15.58 -7.24 -0.71
CA ILE A 27 15.68 -7.01 0.73
C ILE A 27 15.32 -8.29 1.50
N ASP A 28 14.23 -8.93 1.09
CA ASP A 28 13.74 -10.15 1.74
C ASP A 28 13.07 -11.05 0.71
N PRO A 29 13.78 -12.11 0.24
CA PRO A 29 13.22 -13.03 -0.76
C PRO A 29 11.98 -13.78 -0.29
N GLU A 30 11.72 -13.85 1.01
CA GLU A 30 10.56 -14.54 1.56
C GLU A 30 9.34 -13.63 1.72
N ALA A 31 9.47 -12.34 1.44
CA ALA A 31 8.35 -11.42 1.51
C ALA A 31 7.27 -11.79 0.49
N GLU A 32 6.03 -11.75 0.90
CA GLU A 32 4.88 -12.02 0.04
C GLU A 32 4.26 -10.70 -0.40
N VAL A 33 4.16 -10.50 -1.70
CA VAL A 33 3.53 -9.32 -2.30
C VAL A 33 2.33 -9.76 -3.12
N VAL A 34 1.17 -9.21 -2.82
CA VAL A 34 -0.04 -9.43 -3.60
C VAL A 34 -0.37 -8.11 -4.29
N ASN A 35 -0.46 -8.15 -5.61
CA ASN A 35 -0.69 -6.97 -6.43
C ASN A 35 -2.15 -6.84 -6.84
N ALA A 36 -2.67 -5.61 -6.80
CA ALA A 36 -3.98 -5.27 -7.32
C ALA A 36 -3.85 -4.07 -8.26
N GLU A 37 -4.66 -4.04 -9.31
CA GLU A 37 -4.62 -2.96 -10.30
C GLU A 37 -5.48 -1.76 -9.91
N ASN A 38 -6.40 -1.96 -8.97
CA ASN A 38 -7.29 -0.89 -8.48
C ASN A 38 -7.88 -1.30 -7.14
N GLY A 39 -8.62 -0.38 -6.53
CA GLY A 39 -9.21 -0.61 -5.22
C GLY A 39 -10.25 -1.71 -5.17
N LEU A 40 -11.06 -1.85 -6.24
CA LEU A 40 -12.07 -2.92 -6.28
C LEU A 40 -11.43 -4.31 -6.35
N GLU A 41 -10.37 -4.46 -7.13
CA GLU A 41 -9.63 -5.70 -7.19
C GLU A 41 -8.97 -6.00 -5.84
N MET A 42 -8.42 -4.98 -5.19
CA MET A 42 -7.83 -5.12 -3.86
C MET A 42 -8.85 -5.68 -2.87
N VAL A 43 -10.04 -5.12 -2.84
CA VAL A 43 -11.11 -5.59 -1.96
C VAL A 43 -11.47 -7.05 -2.27
N ALA A 44 -11.61 -7.39 -3.56
CA ALA A 44 -11.93 -8.76 -3.96
C ALA A 44 -10.84 -9.75 -3.52
N LEU A 45 -9.57 -9.34 -3.62
CA LEU A 45 -8.46 -10.18 -3.17
C LEU A 45 -8.47 -10.37 -1.65
N LEU A 46 -8.71 -9.30 -0.90
CA LEU A 46 -8.81 -9.39 0.56
C LEU A 46 -9.96 -10.29 1.01
N ASP A 47 -11.09 -10.19 0.34
CA ASP A 47 -12.28 -10.99 0.70
C ASP A 47 -12.06 -12.50 0.53
N LYS A 48 -11.12 -12.88 -0.33
CA LYS A 48 -10.77 -14.29 -0.55
C LYS A 48 -9.73 -14.81 0.43
N MET A 49 -9.09 -13.94 1.19
CA MET A 49 -8.06 -14.36 2.15
C MET A 49 -8.71 -14.84 3.44
N PRO A 50 -8.23 -15.96 4.02
CA PRO A 50 -8.63 -16.35 5.37
C PRO A 50 -8.22 -15.29 6.40
N ASP A 51 -8.91 -15.24 7.53
CA ASP A 51 -8.64 -14.25 8.58
C ASP A 51 -7.20 -14.26 9.08
N ASP A 52 -6.58 -15.44 9.13
CA ASP A 52 -5.20 -15.60 9.57
C ASP A 52 -4.17 -15.32 8.46
N GLN A 53 -4.63 -14.95 7.26
CA GLN A 53 -3.75 -14.67 6.11
C GLN A 53 -3.96 -13.28 5.55
N LEU A 54 -4.54 -12.38 6.30
CA LEU A 54 -4.66 -10.97 5.91
C LEU A 54 -3.27 -10.33 5.86
N PRO A 55 -3.08 -9.31 5.01
CA PRO A 55 -1.78 -8.65 4.93
C PRO A 55 -1.46 -7.87 6.19
N ASP A 56 -0.16 -7.66 6.41
CA ASP A 56 0.33 -6.84 7.51
C ASP A 56 0.23 -5.36 7.18
N ILE A 57 0.33 -5.02 5.90
CA ILE A 57 0.25 -3.64 5.43
C ILE A 57 -0.35 -3.60 4.02
N ILE A 58 -1.09 -2.55 3.74
CA ILE A 58 -1.64 -2.27 2.41
C ILE A 58 -1.10 -0.93 1.96
N ILE A 59 -0.58 -0.88 0.74
CA ILE A 59 -0.10 0.34 0.11
C ILE A 59 -1.03 0.67 -1.04
N LEU A 60 -1.57 1.89 -1.04
CA LEU A 60 -2.60 2.32 -1.98
C LEU A 60 -2.11 3.51 -2.80
N ASP A 61 -2.09 3.36 -4.12
CA ASP A 61 -1.91 4.50 -5.01
C ASP A 61 -3.19 5.33 -5.01
N GLN A 62 -3.07 6.66 -4.88
CA GLN A 62 -4.24 7.55 -4.94
C GLN A 62 -4.86 7.54 -6.33
N ASN A 63 -4.03 7.50 -7.38
CA ASN A 63 -4.51 7.61 -8.75
C ASN A 63 -4.80 6.23 -9.34
N MET A 64 -5.97 5.70 -9.03
CA MET A 64 -6.43 4.42 -9.57
C MET A 64 -7.83 4.59 -10.17
N PRO A 65 -8.13 3.86 -11.25
CA PRO A 65 -9.50 3.83 -11.77
C PRO A 65 -10.41 3.05 -10.82
N LYS A 66 -11.71 3.25 -10.98
CA LYS A 66 -12.79 2.56 -10.27
C LYS A 66 -12.88 2.90 -8.78
N MET A 67 -11.76 2.94 -8.07
CA MET A 67 -11.73 3.25 -6.64
C MET A 67 -10.37 3.84 -6.31
N THR A 68 -10.34 5.09 -5.89
CA THR A 68 -9.09 5.79 -5.56
C THR A 68 -8.45 5.26 -4.29
N GLY A 69 -7.21 5.67 -4.03
CA GLY A 69 -6.54 5.31 -2.78
C GLY A 69 -7.29 5.79 -1.55
N LYS A 70 -7.77 7.03 -1.55
CA LYS A 70 -8.54 7.59 -0.43
C LYS A 70 -9.86 6.84 -0.23
N GLU A 71 -10.58 6.55 -1.32
CA GLU A 71 -11.82 5.77 -1.24
C GLU A 71 -11.56 4.37 -0.68
N SER A 72 -10.47 3.75 -1.12
CA SER A 72 -10.05 2.44 -0.61
C SER A 72 -9.71 2.50 0.88
N LEU A 73 -9.02 3.55 1.31
CA LEU A 73 -8.69 3.77 2.71
C LEU A 73 -9.96 3.88 3.56
N ILE A 74 -10.94 4.66 3.11
CA ILE A 74 -12.22 4.81 3.81
C ILE A 74 -12.90 3.44 3.96
N PHE A 75 -12.96 2.67 2.87
CA PHE A 75 -13.55 1.33 2.91
C PHE A 75 -12.86 0.45 3.94
N LEU A 76 -11.54 0.42 3.94
CA LEU A 76 -10.78 -0.43 4.86
C LEU A 76 -11.00 -0.03 6.31
N LYS A 77 -10.99 1.26 6.60
CA LYS A 77 -11.10 1.75 7.98
C LYS A 77 -12.53 1.65 8.54
N GLU A 78 -13.53 1.57 7.67
CA GLU A 78 -14.91 1.32 8.08
C GLU A 78 -15.21 -0.18 8.24
N SER A 79 -14.34 -1.05 7.77
CA SER A 79 -14.55 -2.49 7.86
C SER A 79 -14.01 -3.05 9.17
N PRO A 80 -14.85 -3.74 9.97
CA PRO A 80 -14.35 -4.40 11.20
C PRO A 80 -13.25 -5.41 10.94
N ARG A 81 -13.26 -6.03 9.76
CA ARG A 81 -12.29 -7.06 9.39
C ARG A 81 -10.94 -6.48 8.99
N TYR A 82 -10.93 -5.28 8.39
CA TYR A 82 -9.73 -4.71 7.79
C TYR A 82 -9.20 -3.47 8.51
N CYS A 83 -9.96 -2.88 9.43
CA CYS A 83 -9.62 -1.58 10.01
C CYS A 83 -8.30 -1.55 10.78
N ASN A 84 -7.81 -2.69 11.23
CA ASN A 84 -6.56 -2.77 11.99
C ASN A 84 -5.32 -3.01 11.11
N ILE A 85 -5.49 -3.16 9.79
CA ILE A 85 -4.37 -3.33 8.88
C ILE A 85 -3.72 -1.98 8.63
N SER A 86 -2.40 -1.89 8.80
CA SER A 86 -1.65 -0.67 8.51
C SER A 86 -1.81 -0.29 7.04
N THR A 87 -2.00 1.00 6.76
CA THR A 87 -2.24 1.48 5.40
C THR A 87 -1.39 2.70 5.11
N ILE A 88 -0.70 2.69 3.97
CA ILE A 88 0.06 3.82 3.45
C ILE A 88 -0.56 4.22 2.11
N VAL A 89 -0.73 5.52 1.89
CA VAL A 89 -1.25 6.03 0.62
C VAL A 89 -0.11 6.70 -0.15
N TYR A 90 0.05 6.32 -1.43
CA TYR A 90 0.94 7.01 -2.36
C TYR A 90 0.16 8.16 -3.00
N SER A 91 0.74 9.34 -3.07
CA SER A 91 0.12 10.45 -3.77
C SER A 91 1.14 11.24 -4.57
N THR A 92 0.78 11.59 -5.80
CA THR A 92 1.55 12.55 -6.59
C THR A 92 1.24 13.98 -6.15
N TYR A 93 0.17 14.16 -5.37
CA TYR A 93 -0.22 15.47 -4.85
C TYR A 93 0.40 15.69 -3.49
N GLN A 94 1.17 16.75 -3.36
CA GLN A 94 1.77 17.16 -2.09
C GLN A 94 0.94 18.27 -1.45
N VAL A 95 -0.37 18.05 -1.37
CA VAL A 95 -1.32 19.01 -0.79
C VAL A 95 -1.52 18.68 0.68
N GLN A 96 -1.27 19.67 1.53
CA GLN A 96 -1.37 19.50 2.97
C GLN A 96 -2.75 18.96 3.41
N ASP A 97 -3.82 19.46 2.79
CA ASP A 97 -5.17 19.03 3.14
C ASP A 97 -5.40 17.54 2.85
N PHE A 98 -4.89 17.04 1.73
CA PHE A 98 -5.01 15.62 1.39
C PHE A 98 -4.24 14.75 2.38
N TYR A 99 -3.02 15.16 2.70
CA TYR A 99 -2.19 14.48 3.69
C TYR A 99 -2.92 14.38 5.02
N GLN A 100 -3.43 15.52 5.50
CA GLN A 100 -4.12 15.60 6.78
C GLN A 100 -5.41 14.77 6.78
N GLU A 101 -6.20 14.84 5.72
CA GLU A 101 -7.42 14.04 5.60
C GLU A 101 -7.15 12.55 5.68
N CYS A 102 -6.14 12.06 4.97
CA CYS A 102 -5.81 10.63 5.00
C CYS A 102 -5.34 10.19 6.38
N LEU A 103 -4.55 11.00 7.08
CA LEU A 103 -4.13 10.68 8.44
C LEU A 103 -5.33 10.62 9.38
N GLU A 104 -6.25 11.56 9.26
CA GLU A 104 -7.48 11.58 10.07
C GLU A 104 -8.37 10.37 9.78
N LEU A 105 -8.36 9.87 8.55
CA LEU A 105 -9.10 8.68 8.16
C LEU A 105 -8.44 7.39 8.63
N GLY A 106 -7.23 7.46 9.17
CA GLY A 106 -6.57 6.31 9.74
C GLY A 106 -5.37 5.76 8.96
N ALA A 107 -4.90 6.47 7.93
CA ALA A 107 -3.68 6.07 7.25
C ALA A 107 -2.50 6.18 8.22
N GLN A 108 -1.59 5.21 8.15
CA GLN A 108 -0.35 5.27 8.92
C GLN A 108 0.53 6.41 8.41
N ASP A 109 0.56 6.59 7.09
CA ASP A 109 1.29 7.69 6.47
C ASP A 109 0.77 7.93 5.06
N VAL A 110 1.13 9.08 4.51
CA VAL A 110 0.90 9.43 3.11
C VAL A 110 2.26 9.84 2.55
N VAL A 111 2.73 9.13 1.54
CA VAL A 111 4.07 9.35 1.00
C VAL A 111 3.98 9.81 -0.45
N ALA A 112 4.98 10.58 -0.88
CA ALA A 112 5.09 10.96 -2.27
C ALA A 112 5.27 9.69 -3.09
N LYS A 113 4.48 9.54 -4.17
CA LYS A 113 4.64 8.37 -5.03
C LYS A 113 6.03 8.41 -5.65
N PRO A 114 6.87 7.37 -5.46
CA PRO A 114 8.20 7.35 -6.07
C PRO A 114 8.09 7.34 -7.60
N ASP A 115 9.02 7.99 -8.27
CA ASP A 115 9.06 8.08 -9.73
C ASP A 115 10.34 7.49 -10.33
N THR A 116 11.26 7.04 -9.49
CA THR A 116 12.51 6.38 -9.92
C THR A 116 12.74 5.13 -9.07
N MET A 117 13.59 4.23 -9.57
CA MET A 117 13.97 3.04 -8.80
C MET A 117 14.62 3.44 -7.47
N GLN A 118 15.47 4.46 -7.48
CA GLN A 118 16.12 4.94 -6.26
C GLN A 118 15.11 5.47 -5.24
N ALA A 119 14.10 6.23 -5.70
CA ALA A 119 13.06 6.75 -4.83
C ALA A 119 12.21 5.63 -4.23
N TYR A 120 11.91 4.58 -5.00
CA TYR A 120 11.22 3.40 -4.47
C TYR A 120 12.05 2.71 -3.39
N ARG A 121 13.35 2.56 -3.63
CA ARG A 121 14.26 1.93 -2.65
C ARG A 121 14.30 2.73 -1.35
N GLU A 122 14.41 4.05 -1.45
CA GLU A 122 14.44 4.92 -0.28
C GLU A 122 13.13 4.85 0.52
N MET A 123 12.01 4.85 -0.17
CA MET A 123 10.70 4.74 0.48
C MET A 123 10.55 3.39 1.19
N ILE A 124 10.91 2.30 0.53
CA ILE A 124 10.82 0.97 1.12
C ILE A 124 11.72 0.87 2.35
N GLU A 125 12.95 1.37 2.26
CA GLU A 125 13.88 1.36 3.39
C GLU A 125 13.37 2.19 4.55
N GLN A 126 12.77 3.34 4.28
CA GLN A 126 12.25 4.22 5.31
C GLN A 126 11.03 3.64 6.04
N PHE A 127 10.08 3.11 5.28
CA PHE A 127 8.76 2.74 5.83
C PHE A 127 8.58 1.25 6.08
N LEU A 128 9.28 0.37 5.36
CA LEU A 128 9.01 -1.06 5.41
C LEU A 128 10.14 -1.88 6.02
N VAL A 129 11.32 -1.31 6.21
CA VAL A 129 12.46 -2.03 6.80
C VAL A 129 12.54 -1.72 8.30
N ALA A 130 12.80 -2.75 9.08
CA ALA A 130 13.01 -2.60 10.53
C ALA A 130 14.38 -1.98 10.81
N HIS A 131 14.41 -1.01 11.69
CA HIS A 131 15.64 -0.33 12.09
C HIS A 131 16.00 -0.63 13.54
#